data_54385ba13bc517dccf0a7702db61904f
#
_entry.id   54385ba13bc517dccf0a7702db61904f
#
_cell.length_a   1.000
_cell.length_b   1.000
_cell.length_c   1.000
_cell.angle_alpha   90.00
_cell.angle_beta   90.00
_cell.angle_gamma   90.00
#
_symmetry.space_group_name_H-M   'P 1'
#
loop_
_entity.id
_entity.type
_entity.pdbx_description
1 polymer ?
#
loop_
_entity_poly.entity_id
_entity_poly.type
_entity_poly.pdbx_seq_one_letter_code
_entity_poly.pdbx_strand_id
1 'polypeptide(L)'
;EKGKRYRTEDFPKTNWNLRKYIWMPRIFLYGIQCITLLKDVFIMHGTGVGGGSLVYANTLLIPPNEAFESGNWPGSGWKEKLAPFYEIAKQMLGAVPAEYEGETDKLLKDCADYMGRGNTYHKVGVGVYFGKAGETADDPYFDGKGPARSGCTLCGGCMVGCRFNAKNTLDKNYLYLAEKLGVEILPEQEVQDIRVLPDGGYQLIIRKSTGIKRPTQKLQAQKVILSGGVMGTVKLLMKCREKGNLTNISGKLGDFVRTNSEAIIGVKLKKTPKEDFSKGIAISAGFHPDENTHIETVRYGKGQTAMAFLTTFLPDRKIPLPNLIRWGISVVRHPLQFITNLFPFNWAKKTIILVVMQPVSNYLKFNYK
;
A
#
# COMPACT_ATOMS: atom_id res chain seq x y z
N GLU A 1 17.69 -2.37 1.79
CA GLU A 1 16.41 -1.87 2.33
C GLU A 1 16.66 -0.91 3.49
N LYS A 2 16.05 0.29 3.45
CA LYS A 2 16.21 1.27 4.52
C LYS A 2 15.47 0.92 5.81
N GLY A 3 14.39 0.16 5.71
CA GLY A 3 13.61 -0.28 6.86
C GLY A 3 14.18 -1.52 7.53
N LYS A 4 13.56 -1.92 8.61
CA LYS A 4 13.94 -3.11 9.37
C LYS A 4 13.45 -4.38 8.68
N ARG A 5 14.01 -5.52 9.10
CA ARG A 5 13.36 -6.82 8.96
C ARG A 5 12.43 -7.01 10.15
N TYR A 6 11.17 -7.36 9.87
CA TYR A 6 10.16 -7.57 10.92
C TYR A 6 9.79 -9.04 10.98
N ARG A 7 9.72 -9.58 12.19
CA ARG A 7 9.09 -10.87 12.47
C ARG A 7 7.59 -10.64 12.69
N THR A 8 6.81 -11.68 12.61
CA THR A 8 5.34 -11.62 12.75
C THR A 8 4.89 -10.95 14.07
N GLU A 9 5.58 -11.21 15.17
CA GLU A 9 5.35 -10.66 16.50
C GLU A 9 5.78 -9.20 16.68
N ASP A 10 6.61 -8.68 15.78
CA ASP A 10 7.10 -7.30 15.83
C ASP A 10 6.02 -6.30 15.38
N PHE A 11 5.06 -6.75 14.57
CA PHE A 11 3.99 -5.89 14.09
C PHE A 11 3.10 -5.36 15.23
N PRO A 12 2.65 -4.10 15.16
CA PRO A 12 1.84 -3.51 16.22
C PRO A 12 0.43 -4.13 16.28
N LYS A 13 -0.13 -4.20 17.49
CA LYS A 13 -1.55 -4.59 17.67
C LYS A 13 -2.50 -3.58 17.04
N THR A 14 -2.14 -2.32 17.12
CA THR A 14 -2.93 -1.21 16.58
C THR A 14 -2.00 -0.14 16.00
N ASN A 15 -2.53 0.71 15.14
CA ASN A 15 -1.82 1.85 14.55
C ASN A 15 -1.57 3.01 15.54
N TRP A 16 -1.98 2.88 16.81
CA TRP A 16 -1.61 3.79 17.90
C TRP A 16 -0.19 3.58 18.43
N ASN A 17 0.38 2.40 18.22
CA ASN A 17 1.78 2.18 18.50
C ASN A 17 2.63 2.78 17.39
N LEU A 18 2.80 4.11 17.42
CA LEU A 18 3.51 4.87 16.39
C LEU A 18 4.95 4.38 16.20
N ARG A 19 5.63 3.92 17.25
CA ARG A 19 7.01 3.40 17.15
C ARG A 19 7.13 2.19 16.23
N LYS A 20 6.11 1.31 16.24
CA LYS A 20 6.06 0.10 15.42
C LYS A 20 5.31 0.32 14.10
N TYR A 21 4.49 1.37 14.01
CA TYR A 21 3.65 1.62 12.84
C TYR A 21 4.25 2.64 11.88
N ILE A 22 4.67 3.81 12.37
CA ILE A 22 5.13 4.93 11.53
C ILE A 22 6.65 4.89 11.32
N TRP A 23 7.08 5.11 10.07
CA TRP A 23 8.47 5.32 9.70
C TRP A 23 8.78 6.82 9.66
N MET A 24 9.42 7.32 10.71
CA MET A 24 9.89 8.71 10.81
C MET A 24 11.21 8.76 11.61
N PRO A 25 12.35 8.38 10.98
CA PRO A 25 13.65 8.22 11.66
C PRO A 25 14.18 9.49 12.31
N ARG A 26 13.67 10.67 11.94
CA ARG A 26 14.07 11.96 12.56
C ARG A 26 13.64 12.05 14.02
N ILE A 27 12.59 11.35 14.40
CA ILE A 27 12.06 11.28 15.78
C ILE A 27 12.05 9.84 16.31
N PHE A 28 12.96 9.00 15.80
CA PHE A 28 13.19 7.63 16.25
C PHE A 28 11.97 6.69 16.11
N LEU A 29 11.07 6.97 15.18
CA LEU A 29 10.00 6.06 14.80
C LEU A 29 10.48 5.18 13.65
N TYR A 30 10.50 3.87 13.86
CA TYR A 30 11.03 2.88 12.93
C TYR A 30 9.97 1.81 12.62
N GLY A 31 8.77 2.24 12.26
CA GLY A 31 7.67 1.36 11.88
C GLY A 31 7.66 1.01 10.39
N ILE A 32 6.55 0.45 9.95
CA ILE A 32 6.38 -0.08 8.58
C ILE A 32 5.75 0.91 7.61
N GLN A 33 5.02 1.92 8.10
CA GLN A 33 4.21 2.84 7.30
C GLN A 33 4.92 4.18 7.13
N CYS A 34 5.27 4.51 5.91
CA CYS A 34 5.75 5.83 5.55
C CYS A 34 4.59 6.66 4.98
N ILE A 35 4.53 7.92 5.40
CA ILE A 35 3.53 8.89 4.96
C ILE A 35 4.27 10.06 4.33
N THR A 36 3.94 10.40 3.08
CA THR A 36 4.50 11.53 2.36
C THR A 36 3.38 12.45 1.90
N LEU A 37 3.39 13.68 2.42
CA LEU A 37 2.49 14.74 1.99
C LEU A 37 3.18 15.53 0.88
N LEU A 38 2.55 15.60 -0.28
CA LEU A 38 2.92 16.49 -1.38
C LEU A 38 1.82 17.55 -1.53
N LYS A 39 2.04 18.53 -2.41
CA LYS A 39 1.10 19.64 -2.59
C LYS A 39 -0.33 19.16 -2.90
N ASP A 40 -0.45 18.20 -3.81
CA ASP A 40 -1.74 17.80 -4.38
C ASP A 40 -2.08 16.32 -4.10
N VAL A 41 -1.20 15.59 -3.42
CA VAL A 41 -1.37 14.16 -3.19
C VAL A 41 -0.79 13.71 -1.85
N PHE A 42 -1.47 12.77 -1.24
CA PHE A 42 -1.06 12.08 -0.02
C PHE A 42 -0.63 10.66 -0.38
N ILE A 43 0.62 10.31 -0.12
CA ILE A 43 1.19 9.01 -0.49
C ILE A 43 1.49 8.19 0.76
N MET A 44 0.89 7.01 0.84
CA MET A 44 1.18 6.00 1.85
C MET A 44 1.98 4.87 1.22
N HIS A 45 3.13 4.54 1.80
CA HIS A 45 3.97 3.46 1.28
C HIS A 45 4.67 2.69 2.39
N GLY A 46 5.10 1.46 2.09
CA GLY A 46 5.76 0.58 3.05
C GLY A 46 7.25 0.83 3.18
N THR A 47 7.79 0.48 4.34
CA THR A 47 9.22 0.50 4.65
C THR A 47 9.56 -0.72 5.51
N GLY A 48 10.56 -1.47 5.10
CA GLY A 48 10.98 -2.74 5.71
C GLY A 48 11.27 -3.80 4.66
N VAL A 49 11.90 -4.88 5.06
CA VAL A 49 12.09 -6.05 4.18
C VAL A 49 10.72 -6.60 3.80
N GLY A 50 10.41 -6.57 2.51
CA GLY A 50 9.06 -6.81 1.98
C GLY A 50 8.38 -5.54 1.44
N GLY A 51 8.91 -4.35 1.74
CA GLY A 51 8.46 -3.06 1.16
C GLY A 51 6.97 -2.78 1.33
N GLY A 52 6.31 -2.39 0.24
CA GLY A 52 4.88 -2.08 0.21
C GLY A 52 3.97 -3.23 0.62
N SER A 53 4.42 -4.49 0.44
CA SER A 53 3.63 -5.65 0.84
C SER A 53 3.38 -5.75 2.35
N LEU A 54 4.18 -5.09 3.17
CA LEU A 54 3.96 -5.04 4.62
C LEU A 54 2.70 -4.25 4.99
N VAL A 55 2.32 -3.26 4.20
CA VAL A 55 1.23 -2.30 4.51
C VAL A 55 0.05 -2.32 3.53
N TYR A 56 0.14 -3.04 2.39
CA TYR A 56 -0.95 -3.11 1.43
C TYR A 56 -2.21 -3.76 2.01
N ALA A 57 -3.34 -3.42 1.43
CA ALA A 57 -4.66 -3.89 1.88
C ALA A 57 -5.01 -5.30 1.37
N ASN A 58 -4.02 -6.13 1.13
CA ASN A 58 -4.07 -7.52 0.64
C ASN A 58 -4.62 -7.75 -0.77
N THR A 59 -5.13 -6.74 -1.44
CA THR A 59 -5.70 -6.87 -2.79
C THR A 59 -4.62 -6.96 -3.85
N LEU A 60 -4.80 -7.89 -4.78
CA LEU A 60 -3.92 -8.16 -5.91
C LEU A 60 -4.77 -8.25 -7.19
N LEU A 61 -4.81 -7.15 -7.94
CA LEU A 61 -5.61 -7.03 -9.15
C LEU A 61 -4.74 -7.07 -10.40
N ILE A 62 -5.28 -7.67 -11.47
CA ILE A 62 -4.76 -7.51 -12.82
C ILE A 62 -5.41 -6.25 -13.39
N PRO A 63 -4.65 -5.35 -14.04
CA PRO A 63 -5.22 -4.16 -14.67
C PRO A 63 -6.29 -4.52 -15.71
N PRO A 64 -7.31 -3.69 -15.90
CA PRO A 64 -8.32 -3.88 -16.96
C PRO A 64 -7.68 -3.72 -18.34
N ASN A 65 -8.40 -4.18 -19.38
CA ASN A 65 -7.89 -4.20 -20.77
C ASN A 65 -7.43 -2.82 -21.25
N GLU A 66 -8.18 -1.79 -20.91
CA GLU A 66 -7.94 -0.40 -21.28
C GLU A 66 -6.55 0.10 -20.81
N ALA A 67 -6.03 -0.44 -19.70
CA ALA A 67 -4.70 -0.11 -19.22
C ALA A 67 -3.60 -0.59 -20.20
N PHE A 68 -3.81 -1.70 -20.89
CA PHE A 68 -2.86 -2.24 -21.86
C PHE A 68 -3.01 -1.61 -23.26
N GLU A 69 -4.17 -1.05 -23.56
CA GLU A 69 -4.53 -0.43 -24.83
C GLU A 69 -4.30 1.09 -24.84
N SER A 70 -3.92 1.67 -23.72
CA SER A 70 -3.85 3.12 -23.48
C SER A 70 -2.84 3.91 -24.33
N GLY A 71 -2.13 3.28 -25.25
CA GLY A 71 -1.09 3.91 -26.09
C GLY A 71 0.18 4.33 -25.34
N ASN A 72 0.25 4.08 -24.03
CA ASN A 72 1.43 4.38 -23.20
C ASN A 72 2.50 3.27 -23.25
N TRP A 73 2.17 2.13 -23.88
CA TRP A 73 3.06 1.00 -24.02
C TRP A 73 3.72 1.01 -25.40
N PRO A 74 5.02 0.71 -25.51
CA PRO A 74 5.69 0.59 -26.81
C PRO A 74 5.22 -0.68 -27.54
N GLY A 75 4.55 -0.54 -28.67
CA GLY A 75 3.98 -1.66 -29.45
C GLY A 75 2.61 -2.09 -28.95
N SER A 76 2.18 -3.32 -29.25
CA SER A 76 0.86 -3.86 -29.01
C SER A 76 0.90 -5.26 -28.37
N GLY A 77 -0.27 -5.78 -27.96
CA GLY A 77 -0.44 -7.14 -27.46
C GLY A 77 0.19 -7.34 -26.07
N TRP A 78 0.22 -6.32 -25.23
CA TRP A 78 0.83 -6.40 -23.90
C TRP A 78 0.03 -7.26 -22.93
N LYS A 79 -1.27 -7.30 -23.06
CA LYS A 79 -2.13 -8.15 -22.23
C LYS A 79 -1.76 -9.62 -22.38
N GLU A 80 -1.69 -10.09 -23.62
CA GLU A 80 -1.34 -11.47 -23.97
C GLU A 80 0.10 -11.80 -23.58
N LYS A 81 1.03 -10.86 -23.84
CA LYS A 81 2.45 -11.02 -23.47
C LYS A 81 2.65 -11.14 -21.96
N LEU A 82 1.86 -10.42 -21.16
CA LEU A 82 1.98 -10.40 -19.70
C LEU A 82 1.14 -11.47 -19.01
N ALA A 83 0.13 -12.04 -19.67
CA ALA A 83 -0.75 -13.03 -19.08
C ALA A 83 -0.02 -14.21 -18.41
N PRO A 84 0.98 -14.86 -19.02
CA PRO A 84 1.73 -15.94 -18.36
C PRO A 84 2.46 -15.48 -17.09
N PHE A 85 2.98 -14.26 -17.08
CA PHE A 85 3.67 -13.68 -15.92
C PHE A 85 2.71 -13.30 -14.79
N TYR A 86 1.48 -12.93 -15.11
CA TYR A 86 0.44 -12.74 -14.09
C TYR A 86 0.06 -14.06 -13.41
N GLU A 87 0.03 -15.17 -14.13
CA GLU A 87 -0.23 -16.49 -13.51
C GLU A 87 0.93 -16.88 -12.57
N ILE A 88 2.19 -16.67 -12.99
CA ILE A 88 3.35 -16.86 -12.12
C ILE A 88 3.25 -15.96 -10.88
N ALA A 89 2.89 -14.67 -11.07
CA ALA A 89 2.76 -13.73 -9.95
C ALA A 89 1.64 -14.13 -8.99
N LYS A 90 0.49 -14.60 -9.48
CA LYS A 90 -0.60 -15.11 -8.65
C LYS A 90 -0.14 -16.28 -7.78
N GLN A 91 0.55 -17.27 -8.37
CA GLN A 91 1.10 -18.40 -7.65
C GLN A 91 2.10 -17.93 -6.58
N MET A 92 3.09 -17.13 -6.97
CA MET A 92 4.15 -16.66 -6.08
C MET A 92 3.62 -15.79 -4.94
N LEU A 93 2.59 -14.99 -5.19
CA LEU A 93 1.97 -14.13 -4.18
C LEU A 93 0.86 -14.85 -3.41
N GLY A 94 0.53 -16.10 -3.77
CA GLY A 94 -0.55 -16.86 -3.17
C GLY A 94 -1.88 -16.11 -3.28
N ALA A 95 -2.16 -15.54 -4.47
CA ALA A 95 -3.36 -14.78 -4.72
C ALA A 95 -4.56 -15.71 -4.93
N VAL A 96 -5.58 -15.55 -4.11
CA VAL A 96 -6.82 -16.33 -4.15
C VAL A 96 -8.02 -15.39 -4.07
N PRO A 97 -9.22 -15.77 -4.56
CA PRO A 97 -10.43 -15.01 -4.30
C PRO A 97 -10.67 -14.86 -2.79
N ALA A 98 -11.18 -13.70 -2.35
CA ALA A 98 -11.50 -13.49 -0.95
C ALA A 98 -12.56 -14.51 -0.47
N GLU A 99 -12.24 -15.28 0.57
CA GLU A 99 -13.16 -16.27 1.17
C GLU A 99 -14.06 -15.66 2.25
N TYR A 100 -13.91 -14.37 2.52
CA TYR A 100 -14.69 -13.64 3.52
C TYR A 100 -15.65 -12.66 2.85
N GLU A 101 -16.86 -12.59 3.37
CA GLU A 101 -17.85 -11.58 3.07
C GLU A 101 -18.50 -11.10 4.37
N GLY A 102 -18.34 -9.82 4.67
CA GLY A 102 -18.88 -9.21 5.87
C GLY A 102 -20.01 -8.23 5.58
N GLU A 103 -20.52 -7.57 6.60
CA GLU A 103 -21.63 -6.64 6.47
C GLU A 103 -21.30 -5.45 5.53
N THR A 104 -20.06 -4.95 5.58
CA THR A 104 -19.65 -3.86 4.68
C THR A 104 -19.63 -4.28 3.21
N ASP A 105 -19.40 -5.57 2.93
CA ASP A 105 -19.39 -6.09 1.57
C ASP A 105 -20.83 -6.27 1.05
N LYS A 106 -21.76 -6.68 1.92
CA LYS A 106 -23.20 -6.73 1.62
C LYS A 106 -23.75 -5.33 1.33
N LEU A 107 -23.40 -4.35 2.18
CA LEU A 107 -23.78 -2.95 1.94
C LEU A 107 -23.19 -2.40 0.64
N LEU A 108 -21.98 -2.81 0.26
CA LEU A 108 -21.39 -2.46 -1.04
C LEU A 108 -22.19 -3.10 -2.18
N LYS A 109 -22.62 -4.36 -2.04
CA LYS A 109 -23.47 -5.04 -3.00
C LYS A 109 -24.82 -4.35 -3.14
N ASP A 110 -25.47 -3.99 -2.03
CA ASP A 110 -26.73 -3.26 -2.05
C ASP A 110 -26.59 -1.91 -2.78
N CYS A 111 -25.45 -1.21 -2.59
CA CYS A 111 -25.14 0.01 -3.34
C CYS A 111 -25.00 -0.27 -4.83
N ALA A 112 -24.31 -1.34 -5.22
CA ALA A 112 -24.16 -1.73 -6.61
C ALA A 112 -25.50 -2.08 -7.25
N ASP A 113 -26.35 -2.82 -6.54
CA ASP A 113 -27.71 -3.17 -6.98
C ASP A 113 -28.59 -1.91 -7.13
N TYR A 114 -28.56 -0.99 -6.17
CA TYR A 114 -29.26 0.28 -6.23
C TYR A 114 -28.83 1.15 -7.42
N MET A 115 -27.55 1.10 -7.80
CA MET A 115 -27.01 1.80 -8.97
C MET A 115 -27.28 1.06 -10.30
N GLY A 116 -27.97 -0.08 -10.28
CA GLY A 116 -28.18 -0.92 -11.47
C GLY A 116 -26.90 -1.62 -11.96
N ARG A 117 -25.89 -1.76 -11.10
CA ARG A 117 -24.55 -2.32 -11.41
C ARG A 117 -24.22 -3.56 -10.58
N GLY A 118 -25.23 -4.21 -10.01
CA GLY A 118 -25.04 -5.40 -9.17
C GLY A 118 -24.31 -6.55 -9.86
N ASN A 119 -24.43 -6.66 -11.18
CA ASN A 119 -23.70 -7.63 -12.01
C ASN A 119 -22.18 -7.39 -12.04
N THR A 120 -21.70 -6.23 -11.64
CA THR A 120 -20.26 -5.89 -11.55
C THR A 120 -19.67 -6.13 -10.17
N TYR A 121 -20.51 -6.44 -9.17
CA TYR A 121 -20.03 -6.82 -7.84
C TYR A 121 -19.24 -8.13 -7.90
N HIS A 122 -18.07 -8.13 -7.27
CA HIS A 122 -17.18 -9.29 -7.27
C HIS A 122 -16.33 -9.37 -6.00
N LYS A 123 -15.91 -10.58 -5.64
CA LYS A 123 -14.85 -10.81 -4.67
C LYS A 123 -13.51 -10.52 -5.32
N VAL A 124 -12.65 -9.77 -4.63
CA VAL A 124 -11.33 -9.42 -5.16
C VAL A 124 -10.30 -10.53 -4.92
N GLY A 125 -9.28 -10.60 -5.75
CA GLY A 125 -8.11 -11.44 -5.53
C GLY A 125 -7.27 -10.90 -4.39
N VAL A 126 -6.90 -11.74 -3.43
CA VAL A 126 -6.18 -11.33 -2.23
C VAL A 126 -4.99 -12.23 -1.89
N GLY A 127 -3.90 -11.65 -1.40
CA GLY A 127 -2.74 -12.37 -0.91
C GLY A 127 -2.91 -12.75 0.57
N VAL A 128 -3.83 -13.65 0.88
CA VAL A 128 -4.12 -14.11 2.25
C VAL A 128 -4.28 -15.62 2.26
N TYR A 129 -3.63 -16.28 3.22
CA TYR A 129 -3.84 -17.69 3.47
C TYR A 129 -5.06 -17.90 4.38
N PHE A 130 -6.11 -18.54 3.86
CA PHE A 130 -7.38 -18.78 4.56
C PHE A 130 -7.46 -20.12 5.30
N GLY A 131 -6.39 -20.90 5.40
CA GLY A 131 -6.39 -22.14 6.15
C GLY A 131 -7.05 -22.03 7.52
N LYS A 132 -7.08 -23.09 8.30
CA LYS A 132 -7.80 -23.10 9.59
C LYS A 132 -7.31 -21.98 10.50
N ALA A 133 -8.25 -21.14 10.96
CA ALA A 133 -7.99 -19.86 11.61
C ALA A 133 -7.02 -20.00 12.81
N GLY A 134 -5.88 -19.31 12.73
CA GLY A 134 -4.85 -19.32 13.77
C GLY A 134 -4.00 -20.59 13.83
N GLU A 135 -4.32 -21.66 13.09
CA GLU A 135 -3.50 -22.86 13.01
C GLU A 135 -2.40 -22.69 11.97
N THR A 136 -1.21 -23.19 12.31
CA THR A 136 -0.04 -23.15 11.44
C THR A 136 -0.01 -24.38 10.56
N ALA A 137 0.19 -24.18 9.26
CA ALA A 137 0.49 -25.21 8.27
C ALA A 137 1.90 -24.99 7.74
N ASP A 138 2.58 -26.09 7.47
CA ASP A 138 3.85 -26.06 6.74
C ASP A 138 3.56 -25.62 5.31
N ASP A 139 4.47 -24.82 4.76
CA ASP A 139 4.44 -24.22 3.43
C ASP A 139 3.25 -24.60 2.50
N PRO A 140 2.19 -23.79 2.42
CA PRO A 140 1.03 -24.11 1.57
C PRO A 140 1.20 -23.68 0.10
N TYR A 141 2.38 -23.17 -0.32
CA TYR A 141 2.52 -22.49 -1.62
C TYR A 141 3.68 -23.00 -2.49
N PHE A 142 4.75 -23.60 -1.93
CA PHE A 142 6.01 -23.82 -2.63
C PHE A 142 6.57 -25.24 -2.44
N ASP A 143 5.70 -26.23 -2.28
CA ASP A 143 6.05 -27.66 -2.17
C ASP A 143 7.11 -27.94 -1.07
N GLY A 144 6.92 -27.32 0.10
CA GLY A 144 7.80 -27.45 1.26
C GLY A 144 9.08 -26.60 1.21
N LYS A 145 9.27 -25.77 0.18
CA LYS A 145 10.43 -24.89 0.06
C LYS A 145 10.19 -23.51 0.69
N GLY A 146 8.95 -23.15 0.94
CA GLY A 146 8.53 -21.88 1.53
C GLY A 146 8.43 -21.91 3.05
N PRO A 147 8.08 -20.80 3.68
CA PRO A 147 7.89 -20.73 5.12
C PRO A 147 6.49 -21.21 5.53
N ALA A 148 6.37 -21.70 6.75
CA ALA A 148 5.09 -22.02 7.37
C ALA A 148 4.17 -20.78 7.42
N ARG A 149 2.86 -21.02 7.32
CA ARG A 149 1.82 -19.99 7.30
C ARG A 149 0.74 -20.33 8.33
N SER A 150 0.01 -19.34 8.80
CA SER A 150 -1.13 -19.58 9.69
C SER A 150 -2.41 -19.07 9.08
N GLY A 151 -3.52 -19.78 9.28
CA GLY A 151 -4.81 -19.41 8.73
C GLY A 151 -5.30 -18.05 9.23
N CYS A 152 -5.96 -17.28 8.37
CA CYS A 152 -6.44 -15.93 8.67
C CYS A 152 -7.49 -15.93 9.79
N THR A 153 -7.29 -15.08 10.82
CA THR A 153 -8.22 -14.91 11.94
C THR A 153 -9.27 -13.82 11.71
N LEU A 154 -9.34 -13.24 10.53
CA LEU A 154 -10.30 -12.20 10.14
C LEU A 154 -10.25 -10.96 11.07
N CYS A 155 -9.06 -10.57 11.49
CA CYS A 155 -8.87 -9.50 12.48
C CYS A 155 -8.88 -8.08 11.91
N GLY A 156 -8.98 -7.88 10.58
CA GLY A 156 -8.93 -6.59 9.92
C GLY A 156 -7.58 -5.87 9.96
N GLY A 157 -6.53 -6.53 10.41
CA GLY A 157 -5.22 -5.91 10.68
C GLY A 157 -4.24 -5.85 9.51
N CYS A 158 -4.66 -6.13 8.27
CA CYS A 158 -3.77 -6.32 7.13
C CYS A 158 -2.85 -5.12 6.86
N MET A 159 -3.35 -3.89 6.99
CA MET A 159 -2.59 -2.65 6.74
C MET A 159 -1.68 -2.21 7.90
N VAL A 160 -1.75 -2.89 9.04
CA VAL A 160 -0.92 -2.61 10.23
C VAL A 160 0.18 -3.66 10.39
N GLY A 161 0.36 -4.50 9.38
CA GLY A 161 1.20 -5.70 9.44
C GLY A 161 0.44 -6.90 10.01
N CYS A 162 0.63 -8.08 9.41
CA CYS A 162 -0.09 -9.28 9.82
C CYS A 162 0.62 -10.00 10.96
N ARG A 163 0.12 -9.86 12.20
CA ARG A 163 0.64 -10.54 13.39
C ARG A 163 0.28 -12.03 13.48
N PHE A 164 -0.55 -12.52 12.57
CA PHE A 164 -1.03 -13.89 12.54
C PHE A 164 -0.43 -14.71 11.40
N ASN A 165 0.57 -14.19 10.71
CA ASN A 165 1.28 -14.88 9.63
C ASN A 165 0.39 -15.35 8.46
N ALA A 166 -0.78 -14.71 8.26
CA ALA A 166 -1.74 -15.10 7.22
C ALA A 166 -1.57 -14.30 5.92
N LYS A 167 -1.20 -13.00 6.01
CA LYS A 167 -1.01 -12.16 4.83
C LYS A 167 0.28 -12.51 4.09
N ASN A 168 0.19 -12.68 2.78
CA ASN A 168 1.34 -12.93 1.91
C ASN A 168 2.09 -11.62 1.65
N THR A 169 3.29 -11.53 2.19
CA THR A 169 4.22 -10.41 2.05
C THR A 169 5.49 -10.92 1.36
N LEU A 170 6.22 -10.05 0.67
CA LEU A 170 7.36 -10.45 -0.17
C LEU A 170 8.49 -11.15 0.60
N ASP A 171 8.61 -10.90 1.89
CA ASP A 171 9.54 -11.60 2.79
C ASP A 171 9.17 -13.08 3.02
N LYS A 172 7.97 -13.49 2.61
CA LYS A 172 7.46 -14.87 2.77
C LYS A 172 7.32 -15.63 1.45
N ASN A 173 7.72 -15.02 0.36
CA ASN A 173 7.71 -15.63 -0.97
C ASN A 173 8.98 -15.28 -1.74
N TYR A 174 8.96 -14.29 -2.65
CA TYR A 174 10.13 -13.98 -3.48
C TYR A 174 11.42 -13.74 -2.70
N LEU A 175 11.39 -12.95 -1.62
CA LEU A 175 12.60 -12.66 -0.85
C LEU A 175 13.05 -13.89 -0.04
N TYR A 176 12.11 -14.65 0.53
CA TYR A 176 12.43 -15.88 1.24
C TYR A 176 13.14 -16.89 0.34
N LEU A 177 12.59 -17.12 -0.86
CA LEU A 177 13.18 -18.03 -1.83
C LEU A 177 14.52 -17.52 -2.37
N ALA A 178 14.66 -16.20 -2.58
CA ALA A 178 15.90 -15.58 -3.00
C ALA A 178 17.02 -15.78 -1.96
N GLU A 179 16.73 -15.61 -0.67
CA GLU A 179 17.69 -15.89 0.42
C GLU A 179 18.10 -17.38 0.45
N LYS A 180 17.18 -18.29 0.16
CA LYS A 180 17.52 -19.74 0.01
C LYS A 180 18.47 -19.99 -1.15
N LEU A 181 18.47 -19.12 -2.16
CA LEU A 181 19.39 -19.16 -3.30
C LEU A 181 20.68 -18.34 -3.07
N GLY A 182 20.93 -17.85 -1.86
CA GLY A 182 22.16 -17.14 -1.49
C GLY A 182 22.11 -15.62 -1.66
N VAL A 183 20.94 -15.02 -1.90
CA VAL A 183 20.81 -13.56 -1.91
C VAL A 183 20.94 -13.03 -0.49
N GLU A 184 21.84 -12.06 -0.30
CA GLU A 184 21.98 -11.34 0.96
C GLU A 184 21.07 -10.10 0.99
N ILE A 185 20.22 -10.01 2.02
CA ILE A 185 19.38 -8.83 2.26
C ILE A 185 19.99 -8.01 3.39
N LEU A 186 20.34 -6.76 3.10
CA LEU A 186 20.88 -5.80 4.07
C LEU A 186 19.76 -4.85 4.57
N PRO A 187 19.11 -5.16 5.71
CA PRO A 187 18.11 -4.26 6.30
C PRO A 187 18.79 -3.06 6.97
N GLU A 188 18.01 -2.00 7.21
CA GLU A 188 18.45 -0.76 7.84
C GLU A 188 19.58 -0.03 7.07
N GLN A 189 19.69 -0.30 5.76
CA GLN A 189 20.67 0.34 4.89
C GLN A 189 19.98 1.18 3.82
N GLU A 190 20.26 2.47 3.79
CA GLU A 190 19.74 3.40 2.81
C GLU A 190 20.83 3.80 1.82
N VAL A 191 20.59 3.55 0.53
CA VAL A 191 21.49 4.03 -0.52
C VAL A 191 21.40 5.55 -0.60
N GLN A 192 22.53 6.21 -0.39
CA GLN A 192 22.64 7.66 -0.38
C GLN A 192 23.17 8.24 -1.69
N ASP A 193 23.95 7.44 -2.43
CA ASP A 193 24.62 7.88 -3.67
C ASP A 193 25.02 6.67 -4.50
N ILE A 194 25.11 6.86 -5.81
CA ILE A 194 25.60 5.88 -6.80
C ILE A 194 26.57 6.59 -7.70
N ARG A 195 27.74 5.99 -7.95
CA ARG A 195 28.81 6.52 -8.78
C ARG A 195 29.25 5.47 -9.77
N VAL A 196 29.55 5.89 -10.99
CA VAL A 196 30.20 5.02 -11.99
C VAL A 196 31.67 4.90 -11.62
N LEU A 197 32.23 3.70 -11.70
CA LEU A 197 33.66 3.44 -11.48
C LEU A 197 34.43 3.58 -12.80
N PRO A 198 35.69 4.08 -12.78
CA PRO A 198 36.50 4.21 -14.00
C PRO A 198 36.69 2.89 -14.73
N ASP A 199 36.88 1.81 -14.00
CA ASP A 199 37.13 0.46 -14.54
C ASP A 199 35.86 -0.32 -14.85
N GLY A 200 34.71 0.36 -14.84
CA GLY A 200 33.39 -0.24 -15.03
C GLY A 200 32.69 -0.64 -13.73
N GLY A 201 31.36 -0.79 -13.82
CA GLY A 201 30.53 -1.06 -12.63
C GLY A 201 30.22 0.20 -11.82
N TYR A 202 29.76 -0.01 -10.58
CA TYR A 202 29.21 1.04 -9.73
C TYR A 202 29.73 0.96 -8.30
N GLN A 203 29.93 2.11 -7.66
CA GLN A 203 30.09 2.25 -6.23
C GLN A 203 28.80 2.81 -5.62
N LEU A 204 28.25 2.12 -4.61
CA LEU A 204 27.11 2.58 -3.84
C LEU A 204 27.58 3.08 -2.50
N ILE A 205 27.14 4.27 -2.12
CA ILE A 205 27.31 4.81 -0.78
C ILE A 205 26.04 4.48 0.01
N ILE A 206 26.14 3.60 0.98
CA ILE A 206 25.05 3.22 1.86
C ILE A 206 25.26 3.79 3.25
N ARG A 207 24.16 4.08 3.94
CA ARG A 207 24.19 4.62 5.30
C ARG A 207 23.16 3.90 6.16
N LYS A 208 23.52 3.58 7.39
CA LYS A 208 22.56 3.06 8.36
C LYS A 208 21.41 4.05 8.55
N SER A 209 20.18 3.59 8.42
CA SER A 209 18.97 4.43 8.45
C SER A 209 18.39 4.62 9.85
N THR A 210 18.77 3.76 10.80
CA THR A 210 18.24 3.71 12.16
C THR A 210 19.33 4.04 13.20
N GLY A 211 18.90 4.29 14.43
CA GLY A 211 19.81 4.63 15.54
C GLY A 211 20.35 6.05 15.48
N ILE A 212 21.22 6.38 16.43
CA ILE A 212 21.88 7.69 16.56
C ILE A 212 23.13 7.72 15.68
N LYS A 213 24.00 6.74 15.84
CA LYS A 213 25.19 6.56 14.99
C LYS A 213 24.75 5.93 13.68
N ARG A 214 24.95 6.63 12.56
CA ARG A 214 24.56 6.19 11.21
C ARG A 214 25.80 6.11 10.32
N PRO A 215 26.62 5.07 10.50
CA PRO A 215 27.85 4.89 9.73
C PRO A 215 27.52 4.76 8.24
N THR A 216 28.45 5.25 7.42
CA THR A 216 28.42 5.14 5.96
C THR A 216 29.39 4.06 5.54
N GLN A 217 28.99 3.23 4.58
CA GLN A 217 29.80 2.18 3.97
C GLN A 217 29.79 2.32 2.45
N LYS A 218 30.78 1.73 1.78
CA LYS A 218 30.89 1.67 0.34
C LYS A 218 30.72 0.22 -0.10
N LEU A 219 29.86 -0.01 -1.07
CA LEU A 219 29.71 -1.30 -1.77
C LEU A 219 30.08 -1.09 -3.24
N GLN A 220 30.55 -2.13 -3.88
CA GLN A 220 30.80 -2.15 -5.33
C GLN A 220 29.97 -3.25 -5.97
N ALA A 221 29.48 -3.00 -7.16
CA ALA A 221 28.72 -3.96 -7.95
C ALA A 221 28.92 -3.70 -9.44
N GLN A 222 28.93 -4.76 -10.22
CA GLN A 222 29.03 -4.66 -11.70
C GLN A 222 27.73 -4.10 -12.30
N LYS A 223 26.59 -4.45 -11.71
CA LYS A 223 25.27 -4.00 -12.15
C LYS A 223 24.43 -3.58 -10.95
N VAL A 224 23.55 -2.60 -11.13
CA VAL A 224 22.63 -2.11 -10.10
C VAL A 224 21.21 -2.09 -10.64
N ILE A 225 20.30 -2.76 -9.93
CA ILE A 225 18.86 -2.73 -10.19
C ILE A 225 18.20 -1.84 -9.16
N LEU A 226 17.49 -0.81 -9.61
CA LEU A 226 16.82 0.15 -8.74
C LEU A 226 15.37 -0.24 -8.51
N SER A 227 15.08 -0.76 -7.32
CA SER A 227 13.74 -1.23 -6.92
C SER A 227 13.25 -0.58 -5.61
N GLY A 228 13.72 0.64 -5.31
CA GLY A 228 13.39 1.38 -4.08
C GLY A 228 12.01 2.05 -4.07
N GLY A 229 11.08 1.62 -4.94
CA GLY A 229 9.80 2.28 -5.17
C GLY A 229 9.96 3.66 -5.84
N VAL A 230 8.86 4.22 -6.33
CA VAL A 230 8.89 5.52 -7.06
C VAL A 230 9.52 6.62 -6.20
N MET A 231 9.08 6.76 -4.96
CA MET A 231 9.56 7.81 -4.06
C MET A 231 11.06 7.70 -3.73
N GLY A 232 11.56 6.49 -3.54
CA GLY A 232 12.97 6.23 -3.24
C GLY A 232 13.85 6.35 -4.46
N THR A 233 13.48 5.66 -5.54
CA THR A 233 14.27 5.57 -6.77
C THR A 233 14.39 6.92 -7.48
N VAL A 234 13.27 7.62 -7.71
CA VAL A 234 13.28 8.91 -8.42
C VAL A 234 14.11 9.94 -7.65
N LYS A 235 13.93 10.01 -6.32
CA LYS A 235 14.69 10.92 -5.46
C LYS A 235 16.19 10.63 -5.50
N LEU A 236 16.59 9.36 -5.42
CA LEU A 236 17.99 8.95 -5.46
C LEU A 236 18.63 9.31 -6.82
N LEU A 237 17.96 8.98 -7.90
CA LEU A 237 18.47 9.28 -9.25
C LEU A 237 18.59 10.79 -9.53
N MET A 238 17.59 11.57 -9.12
CA MET A 238 17.68 13.04 -9.22
C MET A 238 18.87 13.57 -8.44
N LYS A 239 19.08 13.11 -7.21
CA LYS A 239 20.23 13.49 -6.37
C LYS A 239 21.56 13.12 -7.03
N CYS A 240 21.67 11.93 -7.61
CA CYS A 240 22.89 11.48 -8.29
C CYS A 240 23.15 12.31 -9.55
N ARG A 241 22.13 12.69 -10.32
CA ARG A 241 22.24 13.57 -11.49
C ARG A 241 22.72 14.96 -11.09
N GLU A 242 22.09 15.60 -10.11
CA GLU A 242 22.49 16.94 -9.64
C GLU A 242 23.94 17.00 -9.11
N LYS A 243 24.42 15.90 -8.55
CA LYS A 243 25.83 15.77 -8.11
C LYS A 243 26.81 15.44 -9.25
N GLY A 244 26.35 15.22 -10.45
CA GLY A 244 27.20 14.79 -11.56
C GLY A 244 27.71 13.36 -11.46
N ASN A 245 27.20 12.54 -10.56
CA ASN A 245 27.64 11.16 -10.36
C ASN A 245 27.04 10.19 -11.38
N LEU A 246 25.86 10.54 -11.94
CA LEU A 246 25.17 9.82 -13.01
C LEU A 246 24.71 10.83 -14.07
N THR A 247 25.60 11.18 -14.99
CA THR A 247 25.40 12.25 -15.98
C THR A 247 24.45 11.88 -17.12
N ASN A 248 24.36 10.57 -17.46
CA ASN A 248 23.57 10.09 -18.60
C ASN A 248 22.08 9.84 -18.27
N ILE A 249 21.59 10.36 -17.14
CA ILE A 249 20.17 10.25 -16.79
C ILE A 249 19.37 11.27 -17.59
N SER A 250 18.30 10.78 -18.25
CA SER A 250 17.40 11.61 -19.04
C SER A 250 16.83 12.78 -18.23
N GLY A 251 16.68 13.95 -18.89
CA GLY A 251 15.95 15.11 -18.33
C GLY A 251 14.48 14.83 -18.03
N LYS A 252 13.92 13.74 -18.54
CA LYS A 252 12.55 13.29 -18.28
C LYS A 252 12.36 12.61 -16.92
N LEU A 253 13.45 12.39 -16.18
CA LEU A 253 13.36 11.82 -14.84
C LEU A 253 12.48 12.70 -13.94
N GLY A 254 11.40 12.13 -13.40
CA GLY A 254 10.40 12.82 -12.59
C GLY A 254 9.20 13.35 -13.37
N ASP A 255 9.23 13.32 -14.70
CA ASP A 255 8.05 13.60 -15.52
C ASP A 255 7.12 12.38 -15.53
N PHE A 256 5.81 12.63 -15.68
CA PHE A 256 4.77 11.59 -15.79
C PHE A 256 4.72 10.59 -14.64
N VAL A 257 5.00 11.03 -13.41
CA VAL A 257 4.82 10.20 -12.23
C VAL A 257 3.32 9.97 -12.00
N ARG A 258 2.90 8.72 -12.05
CA ARG A 258 1.49 8.34 -11.93
C ARG A 258 1.20 7.78 -10.54
N THR A 259 -0.04 7.94 -10.10
CA THR A 259 -0.61 7.28 -8.94
C THR A 259 -1.71 6.33 -9.41
N ASN A 260 -2.34 5.60 -8.50
CA ASN A 260 -3.56 4.84 -8.78
C ASN A 260 -4.82 5.72 -8.92
N SER A 261 -4.68 7.04 -8.91
CA SER A 261 -5.79 8.02 -8.99
C SER A 261 -6.93 7.71 -8.01
N GLU A 262 -6.54 7.32 -6.80
CA GLU A 262 -7.44 6.87 -5.76
C GLU A 262 -7.95 8.02 -4.91
N ALA A 263 -9.26 8.04 -4.66
CA ALA A 263 -9.90 8.85 -3.65
C ALA A 263 -10.38 7.97 -2.49
N ILE A 264 -10.09 8.36 -1.26
CA ILE A 264 -10.52 7.64 -0.06
C ILE A 264 -11.66 8.42 0.60
N ILE A 265 -12.81 7.77 0.70
CA ILE A 265 -14.04 8.35 1.26
C ILE A 265 -14.48 7.51 2.45
N GLY A 266 -14.83 8.14 3.57
CA GLY A 266 -15.33 7.45 4.76
C GLY A 266 -16.80 7.74 5.03
N VAL A 267 -17.60 6.70 5.25
CA VAL A 267 -18.98 6.82 5.74
C VAL A 267 -19.03 6.31 7.19
N LYS A 268 -19.19 7.24 8.12
CA LYS A 268 -19.25 6.94 9.56
C LYS A 268 -20.71 6.93 10.03
N LEU A 269 -21.16 5.80 10.56
CA LEU A 269 -22.48 5.69 11.16
C LEU A 269 -22.58 6.49 12.45
N LYS A 270 -23.71 7.14 12.67
CA LYS A 270 -24.00 7.88 13.93
C LYS A 270 -24.07 6.95 15.12
N LYS A 271 -24.72 5.80 14.97
CA LYS A 271 -24.84 4.75 16.00
C LYS A 271 -23.88 3.60 15.65
N THR A 272 -23.38 2.89 16.67
CA THR A 272 -22.63 1.66 16.45
C THR A 272 -23.60 0.60 15.90
N PRO A 273 -23.28 0.00 14.74
CA PRO A 273 -24.12 -1.05 14.17
C PRO A 273 -24.08 -2.31 15.05
N LYS A 274 -25.05 -3.21 14.85
CA LYS A 274 -25.03 -4.54 15.49
C LYS A 274 -23.82 -5.34 15.03
N GLU A 275 -23.53 -5.28 13.74
CA GLU A 275 -22.40 -5.94 13.10
C GLU A 275 -21.11 -5.10 13.24
N ASP A 276 -20.01 -5.76 13.56
CA ASP A 276 -18.71 -5.14 13.77
C ASP A 276 -17.98 -4.98 12.41
N PHE A 277 -17.96 -3.78 11.83
CA PHE A 277 -17.30 -3.49 10.55
C PHE A 277 -15.78 -3.68 10.57
N SER A 278 -15.18 -3.81 11.76
CA SER A 278 -13.74 -4.04 11.87
C SER A 278 -13.32 -5.51 11.70
N LYS A 279 -14.26 -6.45 11.59
CA LYS A 279 -13.98 -7.87 11.35
C LYS A 279 -13.79 -8.14 9.86
N GLY A 280 -12.87 -9.02 9.52
CA GLY A 280 -12.59 -9.45 8.15
C GLY A 280 -11.14 -9.29 7.75
N ILE A 281 -10.90 -9.26 6.44
CA ILE A 281 -9.64 -8.84 5.82
C ILE A 281 -9.77 -7.38 5.37
N ALA A 282 -8.66 -6.71 5.02
CA ALA A 282 -8.72 -5.27 4.73
C ALA A 282 -9.65 -4.95 3.55
N ILE A 283 -9.51 -5.64 2.43
CA ILE A 283 -10.42 -5.55 1.27
C ILE A 283 -10.87 -6.96 0.91
N SER A 284 -12.15 -7.14 0.61
CA SER A 284 -12.76 -8.43 0.25
C SER A 284 -13.62 -8.38 -0.99
N ALA A 285 -14.19 -7.22 -1.32
CA ALA A 285 -15.09 -7.06 -2.46
C ALA A 285 -14.97 -5.69 -3.11
N GLY A 286 -15.36 -5.62 -4.38
CA GLY A 286 -15.44 -4.40 -5.17
C GLY A 286 -16.57 -4.45 -6.17
N PHE A 287 -16.89 -3.32 -6.80
CA PHE A 287 -17.78 -3.24 -7.94
C PHE A 287 -17.40 -2.07 -8.86
N HIS A 288 -17.95 -2.05 -10.06
CA HIS A 288 -17.76 -0.99 -11.04
C HIS A 288 -19.08 -0.22 -11.26
N PRO A 289 -19.21 1.02 -10.71
CA PRO A 289 -20.40 1.86 -10.97
C PRO A 289 -20.50 2.30 -12.44
N ASP A 290 -19.37 2.41 -13.10
CA ASP A 290 -19.21 2.65 -14.55
C ASP A 290 -17.95 1.94 -15.06
N GLU A 291 -17.65 2.09 -16.34
CA GLU A 291 -16.53 1.40 -17.00
C GLU A 291 -15.15 1.90 -16.55
N ASN A 292 -15.08 3.11 -15.98
CA ASN A 292 -13.85 3.78 -15.61
C ASN A 292 -13.65 3.94 -14.09
N THR A 293 -14.57 3.38 -13.30
CA THR A 293 -14.50 3.52 -11.85
C THR A 293 -14.55 2.15 -11.16
N HIS A 294 -13.62 1.89 -10.26
CA HIS A 294 -13.63 0.73 -9.39
C HIS A 294 -13.74 1.19 -7.94
N ILE A 295 -14.69 0.64 -7.20
CA ILE A 295 -14.92 0.95 -5.78
C ILE A 295 -14.76 -0.31 -4.96
N GLU A 296 -13.93 -0.24 -3.91
CA GLU A 296 -13.75 -1.31 -2.92
C GLU A 296 -14.05 -0.80 -1.51
N THR A 297 -14.55 -1.70 -0.64
CA THR A 297 -14.63 -1.42 0.80
C THR A 297 -13.33 -1.77 1.49
N VAL A 298 -12.81 -0.84 2.29
CA VAL A 298 -11.61 -1.04 3.11
C VAL A 298 -11.97 -0.98 4.59
N ARG A 299 -11.34 -1.83 5.39
CA ARG A 299 -11.52 -1.83 6.84
C ARG A 299 -10.21 -1.88 7.61
N TYR A 300 -10.24 -1.28 8.78
CA TYR A 300 -9.22 -1.43 9.80
C TYR A 300 -9.75 -2.33 10.93
N GLY A 301 -8.87 -3.09 11.57
CA GLY A 301 -9.22 -3.96 12.67
C GLY A 301 -9.62 -3.20 13.94
N LYS A 302 -10.20 -3.94 14.89
CA LYS A 302 -10.61 -3.40 16.19
C LYS A 302 -9.48 -2.65 16.89
N GLY A 303 -9.75 -1.41 17.31
CA GLY A 303 -8.77 -0.52 17.95
C GLY A 303 -7.78 0.18 17.00
N GLN A 304 -7.83 -0.08 15.70
CA GLN A 304 -6.97 0.58 14.72
C GLN A 304 -7.61 1.87 14.21
N THR A 305 -7.77 2.86 15.07
CA THR A 305 -8.55 4.06 14.82
C THR A 305 -7.71 5.33 14.56
N ALA A 306 -6.39 5.24 14.63
CA ALA A 306 -5.52 6.42 14.43
C ALA A 306 -5.64 7.05 13.05
N MET A 307 -6.01 6.28 12.02
CA MET A 307 -6.21 6.79 10.67
C MET A 307 -7.42 7.73 10.54
N ALA A 308 -8.32 7.73 11.51
CA ALA A 308 -9.43 8.69 11.57
C ALA A 308 -8.96 10.14 11.60
N PHE A 309 -7.77 10.42 12.16
CA PHE A 309 -7.19 11.77 12.16
C PHE A 309 -6.77 12.29 10.78
N LEU A 310 -6.71 11.41 9.79
CA LEU A 310 -6.48 11.81 8.39
C LEU A 310 -7.78 12.10 7.65
N THR A 311 -8.93 11.97 8.32
CA THR A 311 -10.25 12.21 7.74
C THR A 311 -10.82 13.56 8.15
N THR A 312 -11.59 14.18 7.25
CA THR A 312 -12.32 15.40 7.51
C THR A 312 -13.67 15.37 6.78
N PHE A 313 -14.49 16.40 6.94
CA PHE A 313 -15.73 16.49 6.19
C PHE A 313 -15.49 16.62 4.68
N LEU A 314 -16.27 15.88 3.91
CA LEU A 314 -16.37 16.10 2.48
C LEU A 314 -17.18 17.38 2.23
N PRO A 315 -16.60 18.42 1.57
CA PRO A 315 -17.33 19.65 1.31
C PRO A 315 -18.46 19.43 0.30
N ASP A 316 -19.62 20.06 0.51
CA ASP A 316 -20.73 20.03 -0.43
C ASP A 316 -20.36 20.74 -1.74
N ARG A 317 -20.32 20.00 -2.85
CA ARG A 317 -19.97 20.55 -4.17
C ARG A 317 -21.06 21.40 -4.81
N LYS A 318 -22.29 21.35 -4.31
CA LYS A 318 -23.40 22.20 -4.80
C LYS A 318 -23.21 23.68 -4.47
N ILE A 319 -22.37 23.98 -3.49
CA ILE A 319 -22.06 25.38 -3.10
C ILE A 319 -20.92 25.88 -4.00
N PRO A 320 -21.12 26.94 -4.81
CA PRO A 320 -20.12 27.48 -5.75
C PRO A 320 -19.06 28.34 -5.04
N LEU A 321 -18.36 27.77 -4.05
CA LEU A 321 -17.31 28.44 -3.27
C LEU A 321 -16.04 27.57 -3.22
N PRO A 322 -14.87 28.17 -2.91
CA PRO A 322 -13.63 27.40 -2.70
C PRO A 322 -13.77 26.31 -1.65
N ASN A 323 -13.06 25.18 -1.83
CA ASN A 323 -13.15 24.00 -0.97
C ASN A 323 -13.00 24.32 0.53
N LEU A 324 -12.07 25.19 0.90
CA LEU A 324 -11.83 25.56 2.29
C LEU A 324 -13.05 26.27 2.92
N ILE A 325 -13.69 27.15 2.17
CA ILE A 325 -14.90 27.87 2.64
C ILE A 325 -16.05 26.88 2.78
N ARG A 326 -16.27 26.02 1.79
CA ARG A 326 -17.28 24.95 1.84
C ARG A 326 -17.08 24.02 3.03
N TRP A 327 -15.82 23.64 3.29
CA TRP A 327 -15.47 22.85 4.46
C TRP A 327 -15.82 23.57 5.76
N GLY A 328 -15.46 24.85 5.89
CA GLY A 328 -15.82 25.68 7.05
C GLY A 328 -17.34 25.77 7.27
N ILE A 329 -18.12 25.94 6.20
CA ILE A 329 -19.59 25.90 6.26
C ILE A 329 -20.07 24.55 6.78
N SER A 330 -19.48 23.44 6.32
CA SER A 330 -19.84 22.09 6.80
C SER A 330 -19.55 21.91 8.29
N VAL A 331 -18.43 22.44 8.78
CA VAL A 331 -18.08 22.41 10.21
C VAL A 331 -19.10 23.22 11.04
N VAL A 332 -19.44 24.43 10.59
CA VAL A 332 -20.42 25.29 11.29
C VAL A 332 -21.81 24.67 11.29
N ARG A 333 -22.23 24.02 10.20
CA ARG A 333 -23.54 23.33 10.11
C ARG A 333 -23.63 22.07 10.97
N HIS A 334 -22.48 21.41 11.21
CA HIS A 334 -22.42 20.12 11.89
C HIS A 334 -21.35 20.07 13.01
N PRO A 335 -21.36 21.01 13.98
CA PRO A 335 -20.28 21.18 14.96
C PRO A 335 -20.12 19.93 15.86
N LEU A 336 -21.22 19.33 16.30
CA LEU A 336 -21.16 18.11 17.14
C LEU A 336 -20.56 16.93 16.38
N GLN A 337 -20.86 16.79 15.10
CA GLN A 337 -20.27 15.73 14.28
C GLN A 337 -18.77 15.98 14.06
N PHE A 338 -18.37 17.23 13.87
CA PHE A 338 -16.96 17.60 13.76
C PHE A 338 -16.21 17.23 15.05
N ILE A 339 -16.72 17.65 16.21
CA ILE A 339 -16.13 17.32 17.51
C ILE A 339 -16.04 15.79 17.71
N THR A 340 -17.11 15.04 17.41
CA THR A 340 -17.11 13.58 17.55
C THR A 340 -16.13 12.89 16.58
N ASN A 341 -15.76 13.53 15.46
CA ASN A 341 -14.74 13.00 14.56
C ASN A 341 -13.32 13.20 15.11
N LEU A 342 -13.08 14.22 15.93
CA LEU A 342 -11.81 14.41 16.62
C LEU A 342 -11.56 13.32 17.71
N PHE A 343 -12.62 12.61 18.13
CA PHE A 343 -12.52 11.50 19.08
C PHE A 343 -12.88 10.18 18.38
N PRO A 344 -11.90 9.43 17.87
CA PRO A 344 -12.14 8.27 17.01
C PRO A 344 -12.55 6.99 17.79
N PHE A 345 -13.32 7.13 18.89
CA PHE A 345 -13.81 5.97 19.63
C PHE A 345 -14.67 5.06 18.76
N ASN A 346 -14.33 3.78 18.73
CA ASN A 346 -15.01 2.76 17.92
C ASN A 346 -15.08 3.10 16.42
N TRP A 347 -14.21 3.97 15.92
CA TRP A 347 -14.23 4.41 14.52
C TRP A 347 -14.19 3.22 13.55
N ALA A 348 -13.27 2.28 13.73
CA ALA A 348 -13.14 1.10 12.88
C ALA A 348 -14.40 0.20 12.87
N LYS A 349 -15.17 0.17 13.98
CA LYS A 349 -16.38 -0.65 14.10
C LYS A 349 -17.61 -0.08 13.37
N LYS A 350 -17.61 1.21 13.07
CA LYS A 350 -18.78 1.93 12.55
C LYS A 350 -18.48 2.79 11.31
N THR A 351 -17.32 2.61 10.73
CA THR A 351 -16.92 3.35 9.52
C THR A 351 -16.67 2.39 8.38
N ILE A 352 -17.31 2.66 7.26
CA ILE A 352 -17.02 2.04 5.97
C ILE A 352 -16.07 3.00 5.25
N ILE A 353 -14.93 2.50 4.80
CA ILE A 353 -14.00 3.25 3.98
C ILE A 353 -14.18 2.73 2.56
N LEU A 354 -14.37 3.65 1.63
CA LEU A 354 -14.44 3.38 0.20
C LEU A 354 -13.15 3.88 -0.43
N VAL A 355 -12.46 3.04 -1.17
CA VAL A 355 -11.40 3.43 -2.09
C VAL A 355 -11.98 3.44 -3.49
N VAL A 356 -11.89 4.60 -4.13
CA VAL A 356 -12.47 4.86 -5.46
C VAL A 356 -11.30 5.11 -6.40
N MET A 357 -11.06 4.18 -7.30
CA MET A 357 -9.96 4.22 -8.27
C MET A 357 -10.50 4.48 -9.67
N GLN A 358 -9.77 5.31 -10.42
CA GLN A 358 -10.12 5.63 -11.81
C GLN A 358 -8.88 5.59 -12.70
N PRO A 359 -8.90 4.92 -13.86
CA PRO A 359 -7.81 4.87 -14.83
C PRO A 359 -7.73 6.18 -15.64
N VAL A 360 -7.64 7.33 -14.94
CA VAL A 360 -7.54 8.64 -15.60
C VAL A 360 -6.11 8.95 -16.01
N SER A 361 -5.95 9.60 -17.16
CA SER A 361 -4.65 10.03 -17.69
C SER A 361 -4.17 11.31 -17.01
N ASN A 362 -3.88 11.24 -15.70
CA ASN A 362 -3.25 12.30 -14.95
C ASN A 362 -1.84 11.91 -14.51
N TYR A 363 -1.02 12.89 -14.15
CA TYR A 363 0.35 12.67 -13.71
C TYR A 363 0.84 13.83 -12.83
N LEU A 364 1.84 13.52 -12.04
CA LEU A 364 2.58 14.48 -11.22
C LEU A 364 3.95 14.71 -11.88
N LYS A 365 4.53 15.86 -11.58
CA LYS A 365 5.93 16.16 -11.89
C LYS A 365 6.72 16.29 -10.60
N PHE A 366 7.77 15.48 -10.45
CA PHE A 366 8.70 15.56 -9.34
C PHE A 366 9.88 16.45 -9.72
N ASN A 367 10.23 17.37 -8.82
CA ASN A 367 11.42 18.19 -8.92
C ASN A 367 12.31 17.93 -7.71
N TYR A 368 13.62 17.94 -7.93
CA TYR A 368 14.60 17.90 -6.84
C TYR A 368 14.88 19.33 -6.39
N LYS A 369 14.75 19.59 -5.09
CA LYS A 369 15.11 20.86 -4.46
C LYS A 369 16.21 20.64 -3.43
#